data_e040fe78bc4dfbe1d8ee77e0dd3f0218
#
_entry.id   e040fe78bc4dfbe1d8ee77e0dd3f0218
#
_cell.length_a   1.000
_cell.length_b   1.000
_cell.length_c   1.000
_cell.angle_alpha   90.00
_cell.angle_beta   90.00
_cell.angle_gamma   90.00
#
_symmetry.space_group_name_H-M   'P 1'
#
loop_
_entity.id
_entity.type
_entity.pdbx_description
1 polymer ?
#
loop_
_entity_poly.entity_id
_entity_poly.type
_entity_poly.pdbx_seq_one_letter_code
_entity_poly.pdbx_strand_id
1 'polypeptide(L)'
;MMVRKFLLLLFVLVAGQTLAGCATNTHLGKRDLQRLSGRTYVVTGASSGFGRGVAELLGREHANVVLAARRTELLEEVAGQIRQSGGQALVVTTDVSDPAAVERLAQAAVGSFGRIDVWINDAGVGTLGRFEDVPIADHSRVVDVNLKGVIFGSHVAIRHFKAQRQGVLINLGSVESQIPVAYHASYAATKAGIWALGRALTEELRLAGMKRTIKVVTIMPWAVDTPFWQHAGNYSGHKGRMAALDGPEKVVQAIVWSSLHPREELPVGWKAQAASTFHTIVPDLVEEVSANIAHAEMEKGSPQAPGPGSIHQPMTEGRGVEGGVRQRMDAEDAARERKN
;
A
#
# COMPACT_ATOMS: atom_id res chain seq x y z
N MET A 1 -23.66 18.06 25.25
CA MET A 1 -23.05 16.98 24.46
C MET A 1 -21.98 17.49 23.49
N MET A 2 -22.18 18.58 22.75
CA MET A 2 -21.19 19.18 21.81
C MET A 2 -19.87 19.63 22.48
N VAL A 3 -19.92 20.29 23.66
CA VAL A 3 -18.71 20.79 24.36
C VAL A 3 -17.78 19.65 24.82
N ARG A 4 -18.34 18.51 25.25
CA ARG A 4 -17.56 17.32 25.62
C ARG A 4 -16.87 16.67 24.40
N LYS A 5 -17.53 16.64 23.24
CA LYS A 5 -16.94 16.18 21.97
C LYS A 5 -15.84 17.14 21.47
N PHE A 6 -16.01 18.44 21.65
CA PHE A 6 -15.01 19.46 21.27
C PHE A 6 -13.76 19.39 22.16
N LEU A 7 -13.92 19.21 23.47
CA LEU A 7 -12.81 19.04 24.42
C LEU A 7 -12.05 17.72 24.17
N LEU A 8 -12.74 16.64 23.78
CA LEU A 8 -12.11 15.39 23.39
C LEU A 8 -11.30 15.55 22.09
N LEU A 9 -11.84 16.27 21.11
CA LEU A 9 -11.13 16.57 19.85
C LEU A 9 -9.87 17.43 20.10
N LEU A 10 -9.96 18.41 20.99
CA LEU A 10 -8.83 19.26 21.39
C LEU A 10 -7.77 18.46 22.15
N PHE A 11 -8.18 17.55 23.03
CA PHE A 11 -7.27 16.65 23.76
C PHE A 11 -6.59 15.67 22.80
N VAL A 12 -7.31 15.14 21.81
CA VAL A 12 -6.78 14.29 20.74
C VAL A 12 -5.79 15.05 19.85
N LEU A 13 -6.06 16.32 19.53
CA LEU A 13 -5.15 17.20 18.77
C LEU A 13 -3.88 17.54 19.57
N VAL A 14 -3.99 17.85 20.85
CA VAL A 14 -2.84 18.19 21.71
C VAL A 14 -2.01 16.96 22.04
N ALA A 15 -2.64 15.82 22.35
CA ALA A 15 -1.94 14.53 22.51
C ALA A 15 -1.30 14.06 21.21
N GLY A 16 -1.93 14.31 20.06
CA GLY A 16 -1.37 14.04 18.74
C GLY A 16 -0.09 14.84 18.45
N GLN A 17 0.01 16.08 18.93
CA GLN A 17 1.23 16.90 18.77
C GLN A 17 2.40 16.41 19.63
N THR A 18 2.14 15.88 20.82
CA THR A 18 3.19 15.27 21.66
C THR A 18 3.65 13.90 21.14
N LEU A 19 2.77 13.14 20.51
CA LEU A 19 3.09 11.87 19.85
C LEU A 19 3.78 12.08 18.49
N ALA A 20 3.57 13.20 17.81
CA ALA A 20 4.26 13.53 16.55
C ALA A 20 5.79 13.62 16.71
N GLY A 21 6.29 13.93 17.92
CA GLY A 21 7.73 13.86 18.23
C GLY A 21 8.33 12.45 18.25
N CYS A 22 7.49 11.40 18.29
CA CYS A 22 7.92 9.99 18.29
C CYS A 22 7.66 9.30 16.94
N ALA A 23 7.19 10.04 15.91
CA ALA A 23 6.96 9.46 14.60
C ALA A 23 8.26 8.84 14.06
N THR A 24 8.18 7.59 13.61
CA THR A 24 9.33 6.91 13.00
C THR A 24 9.79 7.71 11.79
N ASN A 25 10.99 8.27 11.87
CA ASN A 25 11.61 8.92 10.75
C ASN A 25 12.08 7.83 9.75
N THR A 26 11.42 7.76 8.60
CA THR A 26 11.74 6.82 7.51
C THR A 26 12.57 7.46 6.41
N HIS A 27 13.26 8.57 6.70
CA HIS A 27 14.12 9.23 5.74
C HIS A 27 15.37 8.37 5.45
N LEU A 28 15.65 8.19 4.15
CA LEU A 28 16.82 7.48 3.67
C LEU A 28 18.03 8.43 3.64
N GLY A 29 19.00 8.18 4.52
CA GLY A 29 20.26 8.92 4.51
C GLY A 29 21.20 8.42 3.40
N LYS A 30 22.27 9.17 3.10
CA LYS A 30 23.26 8.81 2.07
C LYS A 30 23.82 7.39 2.23
N ARG A 31 24.06 6.94 3.45
CA ARG A 31 24.54 5.57 3.73
C ARG A 31 23.48 4.51 3.41
N ASP A 32 22.21 4.81 3.63
CA ASP A 32 21.13 3.88 3.29
C ASP A 32 21.01 3.74 1.77
N LEU A 33 21.04 4.86 1.04
CA LEU A 33 20.99 4.85 -0.42
C LEU A 33 22.11 3.99 -1.02
N GLN A 34 23.35 4.14 -0.54
CA GLN A 34 24.47 3.33 -0.99
C GLN A 34 24.30 1.81 -0.75
N ARG A 35 23.54 1.41 0.28
CA ARG A 35 23.27 -0.01 0.60
C ARG A 35 22.22 -0.65 -0.30
N LEU A 36 21.50 0.12 -1.11
CA LEU A 36 20.51 -0.36 -2.06
C LEU A 36 21.16 -0.97 -3.30
N SER A 37 22.31 -0.41 -3.70
CA SER A 37 23.01 -0.80 -4.92
C SER A 37 23.33 -2.29 -4.98
N GLY A 38 23.05 -2.91 -6.12
CA GLY A 38 23.29 -4.33 -6.40
C GLY A 38 22.37 -5.32 -5.68
N ARG A 39 21.49 -4.86 -4.77
CA ARG A 39 20.49 -5.74 -4.14
C ARG A 39 19.32 -5.99 -5.09
N THR A 40 18.75 -7.17 -5.02
CA THR A 40 17.64 -7.60 -5.88
C THR A 40 16.30 -7.43 -5.16
N TYR A 41 15.43 -6.61 -5.76
CA TYR A 41 14.08 -6.31 -5.29
C TYR A 41 13.04 -6.84 -6.26
N VAL A 42 12.08 -7.62 -5.78
CA VAL A 42 10.87 -7.95 -6.52
C VAL A 42 9.76 -7.01 -6.07
N VAL A 43 9.14 -6.28 -7.00
CA VAL A 43 8.08 -5.33 -6.71
C VAL A 43 6.83 -5.70 -7.49
N THR A 44 5.78 -6.17 -6.81
CA THR A 44 4.46 -6.37 -7.43
C THR A 44 3.69 -5.05 -7.42
N GLY A 45 2.80 -4.83 -8.40
CA GLY A 45 2.10 -3.55 -8.55
C GLY A 45 2.97 -2.42 -9.12
N ALA A 46 4.12 -2.74 -9.75
CA ALA A 46 5.14 -1.79 -10.17
C ALA A 46 4.73 -0.83 -11.32
N SER A 47 3.52 -0.95 -11.87
CA SER A 47 3.08 -0.15 -13.02
C SER A 47 2.53 1.24 -12.66
N SER A 48 2.20 1.51 -11.39
CA SER A 48 1.70 2.81 -10.89
C SER A 48 1.79 2.91 -9.37
N GLY A 49 1.42 4.06 -8.80
CA GLY A 49 1.34 4.27 -7.36
C GLY A 49 2.66 3.99 -6.62
N PHE A 50 2.56 3.38 -5.45
CA PHE A 50 3.72 3.10 -4.62
C PHE A 50 4.73 2.17 -5.30
N GLY A 51 4.27 1.09 -5.95
CA GLY A 51 5.15 0.13 -6.62
C GLY A 51 6.00 0.79 -7.70
N ARG A 52 5.44 1.69 -8.50
CA ARG A 52 6.18 2.51 -9.47
C ARG A 52 7.18 3.42 -8.78
N GLY A 53 6.76 4.19 -7.78
CA GLY A 53 7.64 5.11 -7.05
C GLY A 53 8.81 4.39 -6.35
N VAL A 54 8.55 3.21 -5.76
CA VAL A 54 9.58 2.35 -5.17
C VAL A 54 10.56 1.86 -6.24
N ALA A 55 10.05 1.37 -7.37
CA ALA A 55 10.89 0.88 -8.47
C ALA A 55 11.79 1.99 -9.04
N GLU A 56 11.24 3.18 -9.27
CA GLU A 56 11.99 4.35 -9.74
C GLU A 56 13.07 4.79 -8.73
N LEU A 57 12.76 4.80 -7.42
CA LEU A 57 13.75 5.13 -6.39
C LEU A 57 14.87 4.09 -6.35
N LEU A 58 14.54 2.81 -6.32
CA LEU A 58 15.52 1.72 -6.32
C LEU A 58 16.42 1.74 -7.57
N GLY A 59 15.83 2.03 -8.74
CA GLY A 59 16.57 2.15 -9.99
C GLY A 59 17.59 3.26 -9.96
N ARG A 60 17.25 4.45 -9.45
CA ARG A 60 18.19 5.57 -9.28
C ARG A 60 19.36 5.23 -8.36
N GLU A 61 19.15 4.34 -7.42
CA GLU A 61 20.16 3.88 -6.47
C GLU A 61 20.86 2.58 -6.93
N HIS A 62 20.79 2.27 -8.22
CA HIS A 62 21.48 1.16 -8.88
C HIS A 62 21.14 -0.24 -8.31
N ALA A 63 19.93 -0.43 -7.82
CA ALA A 63 19.44 -1.76 -7.44
C ALA A 63 19.04 -2.60 -8.66
N ASN A 64 18.93 -3.91 -8.49
CA ASN A 64 18.32 -4.82 -9.45
C ASN A 64 16.82 -4.88 -9.16
N VAL A 65 15.97 -4.42 -10.07
CA VAL A 65 14.53 -4.32 -9.85
C VAL A 65 13.75 -5.26 -10.78
N VAL A 66 13.01 -6.19 -10.20
CA VAL A 66 12.06 -7.05 -10.93
C VAL A 66 10.69 -6.42 -10.83
N LEU A 67 10.16 -5.96 -11.95
CA LEU A 67 8.92 -5.22 -12.07
C LEU A 67 7.78 -6.17 -12.45
N ALA A 68 6.78 -6.29 -11.60
CA ALA A 68 5.65 -7.19 -11.80
C ALA A 68 4.31 -6.46 -11.73
N ALA A 69 3.51 -6.55 -12.77
CA ALA A 69 2.11 -6.10 -12.85
C ALA A 69 1.45 -6.67 -14.12
N ARG A 70 0.16 -6.37 -14.31
CA ARG A 70 -0.61 -6.79 -15.50
C ARG A 70 -0.36 -5.92 -16.74
N ARG A 71 0.11 -4.66 -16.56
CA ARG A 71 0.32 -3.65 -17.64
C ARG A 71 1.77 -3.67 -18.12
N THR A 72 2.07 -4.55 -19.07
CA THR A 72 3.45 -4.76 -19.58
C THR A 72 4.08 -3.49 -20.14
N GLU A 73 3.32 -2.70 -20.92
CA GLU A 73 3.84 -1.47 -21.55
C GLU A 73 4.30 -0.46 -20.48
N LEU A 74 3.57 -0.34 -19.37
CA LEU A 74 3.98 0.55 -18.28
C LEU A 74 5.17 0.01 -17.48
N LEU A 75 5.30 -1.30 -17.38
CA LEU A 75 6.49 -1.91 -16.78
C LEU A 75 7.73 -1.66 -17.64
N GLU A 76 7.61 -1.74 -18.97
CA GLU A 76 8.73 -1.43 -19.88
C GLU A 76 9.10 0.06 -19.85
N GLU A 77 8.11 0.97 -19.71
CA GLU A 77 8.37 2.40 -19.49
C GLU A 77 9.22 2.61 -18.23
N VAL A 78 8.80 2.03 -17.10
CA VAL A 78 9.54 2.11 -15.82
C VAL A 78 10.92 1.45 -15.93
N ALA A 79 11.02 0.30 -16.58
CA ALA A 79 12.28 -0.40 -16.81
C ALA A 79 13.26 0.46 -17.66
N GLY A 80 12.75 1.14 -18.67
CA GLY A 80 13.52 2.11 -19.46
C GLY A 80 14.13 3.23 -18.61
N GLN A 81 13.32 3.82 -17.73
CA GLN A 81 13.77 4.88 -16.80
C GLN A 81 14.84 4.35 -15.81
N ILE A 82 14.64 3.15 -15.27
CA ILE A 82 15.61 2.51 -14.38
C ILE A 82 16.95 2.29 -15.09
N ARG A 83 16.93 1.74 -16.30
CA ARG A 83 18.15 1.49 -17.10
C ARG A 83 18.86 2.78 -17.47
N GLN A 84 18.12 3.84 -17.81
CA GLN A 84 18.69 5.17 -18.07
C GLN A 84 19.37 5.77 -16.85
N SER A 85 18.90 5.46 -15.64
CA SER A 85 19.50 5.88 -14.37
C SER A 85 20.69 4.99 -13.94
N GLY A 86 21.06 3.98 -14.73
CA GLY A 86 22.17 3.06 -14.43
C GLY A 86 21.80 1.86 -13.54
N GLY A 87 20.51 1.69 -13.19
CA GLY A 87 20.01 0.50 -12.51
C GLY A 87 19.73 -0.66 -13.48
N GLN A 88 19.39 -1.83 -12.94
CA GLN A 88 19.00 -2.98 -13.72
C GLN A 88 17.50 -3.28 -13.51
N ALA A 89 16.78 -3.58 -14.58
CA ALA A 89 15.36 -3.88 -14.53
C ALA A 89 15.01 -5.12 -15.36
N LEU A 90 14.20 -5.99 -14.75
CA LEU A 90 13.57 -7.14 -15.39
C LEU A 90 12.04 -6.95 -15.34
N VAL A 91 11.38 -7.03 -16.50
CA VAL A 91 9.92 -6.98 -16.59
C VAL A 91 9.35 -8.38 -16.60
N VAL A 92 8.37 -8.66 -15.74
CA VAL A 92 7.64 -9.93 -15.70
C VAL A 92 6.14 -9.63 -15.58
N THR A 93 5.41 -9.79 -16.67
CA THR A 93 3.94 -9.63 -16.67
C THR A 93 3.31 -10.64 -15.73
N THR A 94 2.64 -10.15 -14.69
CA THR A 94 2.15 -11.00 -13.59
C THR A 94 0.78 -10.52 -13.11
N ASP A 95 -0.20 -11.44 -13.09
CA ASP A 95 -1.37 -11.30 -12.21
C ASP A 95 -1.06 -12.03 -10.90
N VAL A 96 -1.03 -11.30 -9.80
CA VAL A 96 -0.69 -11.87 -8.47
C VAL A 96 -1.74 -12.85 -7.95
N SER A 97 -2.93 -12.86 -8.51
CA SER A 97 -3.98 -13.84 -8.17
C SER A 97 -3.78 -15.21 -8.80
N ASP A 98 -2.81 -15.35 -9.73
CA ASP A 98 -2.37 -16.63 -10.28
C ASP A 98 -1.09 -17.12 -9.56
N PRO A 99 -1.18 -18.19 -8.73
CA PRO A 99 -0.02 -18.68 -8.00
C PRO A 99 1.11 -19.17 -8.93
N ALA A 100 0.78 -19.68 -10.13
CA ALA A 100 1.78 -20.11 -11.10
C ALA A 100 2.53 -18.90 -11.70
N ALA A 101 1.85 -17.77 -11.94
CA ALA A 101 2.50 -16.55 -12.37
C ALA A 101 3.46 -15.99 -11.31
N VAL A 102 3.08 -16.06 -10.03
CA VAL A 102 3.93 -15.63 -8.91
C VAL A 102 5.17 -16.53 -8.76
N GLU A 103 5.01 -17.83 -8.96
CA GLU A 103 6.17 -18.77 -8.97
C GLU A 103 7.11 -18.46 -10.14
N ARG A 104 6.59 -18.23 -11.36
CA ARG A 104 7.40 -17.82 -12.53
C ARG A 104 8.12 -16.49 -12.30
N LEU A 105 7.48 -15.53 -11.62
CA LEU A 105 8.10 -14.25 -11.24
C LEU A 105 9.36 -14.45 -10.38
N ALA A 106 9.28 -15.32 -9.38
CA ALA A 106 10.43 -15.60 -8.52
C ALA A 106 11.54 -16.34 -9.28
N GLN A 107 11.18 -17.31 -10.13
CA GLN A 107 12.13 -18.03 -10.97
C GLN A 107 12.86 -17.08 -11.93
N ALA A 108 12.15 -16.14 -12.55
CA ALA A 108 12.74 -15.13 -13.41
C ALA A 108 13.71 -14.21 -12.65
N ALA A 109 13.32 -13.79 -11.43
CA ALA A 109 14.17 -12.97 -10.57
C ALA A 109 15.48 -13.68 -10.20
N VAL A 110 15.38 -14.95 -9.76
CA VAL A 110 16.57 -15.76 -9.41
C VAL A 110 17.40 -16.09 -10.64
N GLY A 111 16.77 -16.42 -11.77
CA GLY A 111 17.47 -16.72 -13.03
C GLY A 111 18.26 -15.53 -13.56
N SER A 112 17.76 -14.30 -13.38
CA SER A 112 18.43 -13.08 -13.87
C SER A 112 19.47 -12.53 -12.91
N PHE A 113 19.22 -12.58 -11.59
CA PHE A 113 20.05 -11.90 -10.59
C PHE A 113 20.65 -12.83 -9.53
N GLY A 114 20.40 -14.14 -9.63
CA GLY A 114 20.96 -15.17 -8.74
C GLY A 114 20.31 -15.23 -7.35
N ARG A 115 19.59 -14.19 -6.91
CA ARG A 115 19.00 -14.09 -5.58
C ARG A 115 17.83 -13.10 -5.51
N ILE A 116 17.09 -13.15 -4.43
CA ILE A 116 16.08 -12.13 -4.07
C ILE A 116 16.43 -11.64 -2.67
N ASP A 117 16.77 -10.35 -2.52
CA ASP A 117 17.05 -9.75 -1.20
C ASP A 117 15.78 -9.23 -0.53
N VAL A 118 14.86 -8.69 -1.33
CA VAL A 118 13.62 -8.09 -0.84
C VAL A 118 12.46 -8.45 -1.77
N TRP A 119 11.36 -8.87 -1.19
CA TRP A 119 10.10 -9.08 -1.90
C TRP A 119 9.05 -8.09 -1.38
N ILE A 120 8.46 -7.29 -2.27
CA ILE A 120 7.46 -6.27 -1.94
C ILE A 120 6.12 -6.66 -2.57
N ASN A 121 5.17 -7.05 -1.73
CA ASN A 121 3.79 -7.28 -2.12
C ASN A 121 3.03 -5.96 -2.04
N ASP A 122 3.03 -5.17 -3.15
CA ASP A 122 2.33 -3.88 -3.25
C ASP A 122 1.06 -3.96 -4.13
N ALA A 123 0.96 -4.93 -5.03
CA ALA A 123 -0.21 -5.09 -5.88
C ALA A 123 -1.50 -5.15 -5.06
N GLY A 124 -2.47 -4.30 -5.41
CA GLY A 124 -3.75 -4.25 -4.72
C GLY A 124 -4.81 -3.49 -5.50
N VAL A 125 -6.06 -3.82 -5.23
CA VAL A 125 -7.28 -3.21 -5.79
C VAL A 125 -8.26 -2.92 -4.65
N GLY A 126 -9.28 -2.10 -4.90
CA GLY A 126 -10.30 -1.79 -3.90
C GLY A 126 -11.67 -1.61 -4.51
N THR A 127 -12.68 -1.57 -3.65
CA THR A 127 -14.05 -1.18 -3.98
C THR A 127 -14.52 -0.06 -3.06
N LEU A 128 -15.31 0.85 -3.60
CA LEU A 128 -15.98 1.95 -2.92
C LEU A 128 -17.48 1.81 -3.10
N GLY A 129 -18.24 1.76 -2.02
CA GLY A 129 -19.70 1.68 -2.08
C GLY A 129 -20.28 0.93 -0.88
N ARG A 130 -21.62 0.95 -0.76
CA ARG A 130 -22.28 0.13 0.25
C ARG A 130 -22.03 -1.34 -0.05
N PHE A 131 -21.91 -2.14 1.00
CA PHE A 131 -21.51 -3.54 0.84
C PHE A 131 -22.45 -4.30 -0.11
N GLU A 132 -23.77 -4.10 0.04
CA GLU A 132 -24.79 -4.73 -0.79
C GLU A 132 -24.85 -4.23 -2.24
N ASP A 133 -24.33 -3.02 -2.53
CA ASP A 133 -24.34 -2.42 -3.85
C ASP A 133 -23.12 -2.85 -4.71
N VAL A 134 -22.06 -3.35 -4.06
CA VAL A 134 -20.87 -3.85 -4.75
C VAL A 134 -21.15 -5.28 -5.25
N PRO A 135 -20.93 -5.59 -6.54
CA PRO A 135 -21.11 -6.94 -7.07
C PRO A 135 -20.27 -7.97 -6.33
N ILE A 136 -20.85 -9.15 -6.06
CA ILE A 136 -20.16 -10.23 -5.33
C ILE A 136 -18.86 -10.68 -6.02
N ALA A 137 -18.81 -10.62 -7.36
CA ALA A 137 -17.62 -10.93 -8.13
C ALA A 137 -16.46 -9.96 -7.82
N ASP A 138 -16.78 -8.68 -7.58
CA ASP A 138 -15.78 -7.65 -7.24
C ASP A 138 -15.26 -7.82 -5.82
N HIS A 139 -16.14 -8.14 -4.86
CA HIS A 139 -15.71 -8.56 -3.51
C HIS A 139 -14.75 -9.74 -3.55
N SER A 140 -15.09 -10.78 -4.33
CA SER A 140 -14.24 -11.96 -4.51
C SER A 140 -12.90 -11.59 -5.12
N ARG A 141 -12.90 -10.76 -6.19
CA ARG A 141 -11.67 -10.34 -6.87
C ARG A 141 -10.76 -9.51 -5.98
N VAL A 142 -11.30 -8.64 -5.12
CA VAL A 142 -10.51 -7.92 -4.10
C VAL A 142 -9.77 -8.89 -3.18
N VAL A 143 -10.44 -9.96 -2.74
CA VAL A 143 -9.80 -11.01 -1.93
C VAL A 143 -8.72 -11.74 -2.72
N ASP A 144 -8.99 -12.11 -3.97
CA ASP A 144 -8.06 -12.84 -4.82
C ASP A 144 -6.75 -12.05 -5.05
N VAL A 145 -6.88 -10.75 -5.35
CA VAL A 145 -5.70 -9.91 -5.61
C VAL A 145 -4.99 -9.54 -4.32
N ASN A 146 -5.70 -8.96 -3.34
CA ASN A 146 -5.06 -8.36 -2.18
C ASN A 146 -4.58 -9.40 -1.17
N LEU A 147 -5.40 -10.41 -0.86
CA LEU A 147 -5.06 -11.37 0.20
C LEU A 147 -4.38 -12.61 -0.37
N LYS A 148 -4.99 -13.28 -1.34
CA LYS A 148 -4.36 -14.48 -1.94
C LYS A 148 -3.07 -14.12 -2.65
N GLY A 149 -3.02 -13.00 -3.41
CA GLY A 149 -1.79 -12.52 -4.06
C GLY A 149 -0.65 -12.28 -3.06
N VAL A 150 -0.95 -11.68 -1.90
CA VAL A 150 0.04 -11.51 -0.83
C VAL A 150 0.44 -12.85 -0.21
N ILE A 151 -0.50 -13.79 -0.02
CA ILE A 151 -0.17 -15.14 0.47
C ILE A 151 0.76 -15.84 -0.51
N PHE A 152 0.48 -15.82 -1.82
CA PHE A 152 1.31 -16.46 -2.84
C PHE A 152 2.71 -15.85 -2.91
N GLY A 153 2.80 -14.51 -2.96
CA GLY A 153 4.09 -13.80 -2.95
C GLY A 153 4.89 -14.07 -1.67
N SER A 154 4.24 -14.07 -0.51
CA SER A 154 4.88 -14.38 0.78
C SER A 154 5.38 -15.82 0.84
N HIS A 155 4.58 -16.78 0.33
CA HIS A 155 4.97 -18.20 0.30
C HIS A 155 6.23 -18.41 -0.53
N VAL A 156 6.27 -17.87 -1.74
CA VAL A 156 7.41 -18.00 -2.63
C VAL A 156 8.64 -17.29 -2.07
N ALA A 157 8.47 -16.05 -1.58
CA ALA A 157 9.56 -15.27 -0.98
C ALA A 157 10.19 -15.98 0.23
N ILE A 158 9.36 -16.46 1.17
CA ILE A 158 9.86 -17.15 2.39
C ILE A 158 10.62 -18.45 2.02
N ARG A 159 10.18 -19.22 1.02
CA ARG A 159 10.91 -20.40 0.54
C ARG A 159 12.31 -20.02 0.05
N HIS A 160 12.42 -18.99 -0.81
CA HIS A 160 13.71 -18.50 -1.30
C HIS A 160 14.58 -17.94 -0.16
N PHE A 161 14.01 -17.15 0.74
CA PHE A 161 14.74 -16.58 1.88
C PHE A 161 15.25 -17.66 2.85
N LYS A 162 14.48 -18.73 3.09
CA LYS A 162 14.94 -19.87 3.89
C LYS A 162 16.11 -20.60 3.22
N ALA A 163 16.06 -20.81 1.90
CA ALA A 163 17.15 -21.45 1.15
C ALA A 163 18.43 -20.60 1.19
N GLN A 164 18.34 -19.29 1.01
CA GLN A 164 19.50 -18.36 1.04
C GLN A 164 19.83 -17.85 2.45
N ARG A 165 19.03 -18.22 3.49
CA ARG A 165 19.14 -17.84 4.90
C ARG A 165 19.06 -16.35 5.20
N GLN A 166 18.52 -15.57 4.29
CA GLN A 166 18.39 -14.12 4.42
C GLN A 166 17.31 -13.58 3.50
N GLY A 167 16.58 -12.54 3.94
CA GLY A 167 15.64 -11.79 3.10
C GLY A 167 14.72 -10.90 3.89
N VAL A 168 14.07 -9.97 3.19
CA VAL A 168 13.06 -9.07 3.75
C VAL A 168 11.78 -9.18 2.92
N LEU A 169 10.70 -9.60 3.55
CA LEU A 169 9.36 -9.58 3.00
C LEU A 169 8.65 -8.31 3.45
N ILE A 170 8.14 -7.52 2.51
CA ILE A 170 7.38 -6.30 2.79
C ILE A 170 5.99 -6.46 2.20
N ASN A 171 4.97 -6.40 3.06
CA ASN A 171 3.57 -6.48 2.68
C ASN A 171 2.90 -5.11 2.84
N LEU A 172 2.20 -4.63 1.81
CA LEU A 172 1.42 -3.40 1.88
C LEU A 172 0.05 -3.67 2.51
N GLY A 173 -0.02 -3.38 3.83
CA GLY A 173 -1.25 -3.23 4.56
C GLY A 173 -1.94 -1.89 4.27
N SER A 174 -2.57 -1.33 5.27
CA SER A 174 -3.21 -0.01 5.33
C SER A 174 -3.42 0.34 6.80
N VAL A 175 -3.72 1.58 7.13
CA VAL A 175 -4.35 1.91 8.41
C VAL A 175 -5.65 1.11 8.61
N GLU A 176 -6.32 0.75 7.52
CA GLU A 176 -7.50 -0.14 7.51
C GLU A 176 -7.20 -1.59 7.87
N SER A 177 -5.94 -1.97 8.06
CA SER A 177 -5.58 -3.25 8.67
C SER A 177 -6.03 -3.37 10.13
N GLN A 178 -6.21 -2.25 10.79
CA GLN A 178 -6.62 -2.14 12.20
C GLN A 178 -7.91 -1.36 12.37
N ILE A 179 -8.15 -0.33 11.56
CA ILE A 179 -9.29 0.59 11.67
C ILE A 179 -10.15 0.42 10.42
N PRO A 180 -11.20 -0.43 10.44
CA PRO A 180 -12.06 -0.60 9.27
C PRO A 180 -12.79 0.70 8.95
N VAL A 181 -12.88 1.01 7.65
CA VAL A 181 -13.57 2.20 7.15
C VAL A 181 -14.84 1.79 6.42
N ALA A 182 -15.94 2.49 6.67
CA ALA A 182 -17.19 2.28 5.97
C ALA A 182 -17.00 2.41 4.44
N TYR A 183 -17.78 1.66 3.66
CA TYR A 183 -17.74 1.60 2.20
C TYR A 183 -16.51 0.91 1.58
N HIS A 184 -15.61 0.36 2.41
CA HIS A 184 -14.40 -0.36 1.99
C HIS A 184 -14.37 -1.80 2.53
N ALA A 185 -15.49 -2.40 2.90
CA ALA A 185 -15.57 -3.62 3.72
C ALA A 185 -14.63 -4.76 3.27
N SER A 186 -14.67 -5.17 2.01
CA SER A 186 -13.80 -6.25 1.50
C SER A 186 -12.34 -5.85 1.45
N TYR A 187 -12.05 -4.59 1.14
CA TYR A 187 -10.69 -4.07 1.18
C TYR A 187 -10.13 -4.10 2.60
N ALA A 188 -10.86 -3.57 3.59
CA ALA A 188 -10.47 -3.59 5.00
C ALA A 188 -10.23 -5.02 5.49
N ALA A 189 -11.14 -5.96 5.16
CA ALA A 189 -10.98 -7.37 5.51
C ALA A 189 -9.68 -7.97 4.95
N THR A 190 -9.32 -7.66 3.69
CA THR A 190 -8.06 -8.14 3.10
C THR A 190 -6.83 -7.51 3.78
N LYS A 191 -6.90 -6.23 4.14
CA LYS A 191 -5.79 -5.53 4.81
C LYS A 191 -5.60 -6.01 6.26
N ALA A 192 -6.66 -6.33 6.98
CA ALA A 192 -6.60 -7.01 8.27
C ALA A 192 -5.97 -8.40 8.14
N GLY A 193 -6.36 -9.17 7.11
CA GLY A 193 -5.76 -10.47 6.81
C GLY A 193 -4.26 -10.40 6.52
N ILE A 194 -3.80 -9.39 5.77
CA ILE A 194 -2.37 -9.16 5.49
C ILE A 194 -1.60 -8.87 6.77
N TRP A 195 -2.15 -8.06 7.66
CA TRP A 195 -1.53 -7.76 8.95
C TRP A 195 -1.40 -9.02 9.83
N ALA A 196 -2.47 -9.80 9.95
CA ALA A 196 -2.45 -11.06 10.69
C ALA A 196 -1.47 -12.07 10.09
N LEU A 197 -1.41 -12.19 8.75
CA LEU A 197 -0.44 -13.03 8.04
C LEU A 197 1.00 -12.64 8.39
N GLY A 198 1.33 -11.34 8.37
CA GLY A 198 2.67 -10.83 8.70
C GLY A 198 3.12 -11.22 10.10
N ARG A 199 2.21 -11.10 11.08
CA ARG A 199 2.46 -11.51 12.48
C ARG A 199 2.68 -13.01 12.61
N ALA A 200 1.82 -13.83 12.00
CA ALA A 200 1.93 -15.28 12.03
C ALA A 200 3.27 -15.75 11.42
N LEU A 201 3.63 -15.25 10.24
CA LEU A 201 4.91 -15.57 9.59
C LEU A 201 6.13 -15.17 10.45
N THR A 202 6.05 -14.04 11.14
CA THR A 202 7.11 -13.59 12.05
C THR A 202 7.32 -14.59 13.21
N GLU A 203 6.23 -15.12 13.79
CA GLU A 203 6.31 -16.11 14.85
C GLU A 203 6.80 -17.48 14.34
N GLU A 204 6.38 -17.90 13.15
CA GLU A 204 6.94 -19.12 12.53
C GLU A 204 8.45 -19.01 12.29
N LEU A 205 8.92 -17.85 11.80
CA LEU A 205 10.36 -17.59 11.63
C LEU A 205 11.11 -17.53 12.96
N ARG A 206 10.48 -17.04 14.03
CA ARG A 206 11.03 -17.08 15.39
C ARG A 206 11.22 -18.52 15.87
N LEU A 207 10.19 -19.35 15.74
CA LEU A 207 10.23 -20.76 16.12
C LEU A 207 11.26 -21.55 15.30
N ALA A 208 11.45 -21.19 14.02
CA ALA A 208 12.46 -21.76 13.14
C ALA A 208 13.90 -21.22 13.40
N GLY A 209 14.10 -20.31 14.35
CA GLY A 209 15.40 -19.68 14.64
C GLY A 209 15.89 -18.71 13.56
N MET A 210 15.04 -18.31 12.62
CA MET A 210 15.38 -17.49 11.45
C MET A 210 14.95 -16.02 11.55
N LYS A 211 14.25 -15.60 12.63
CA LYS A 211 13.75 -14.21 12.81
C LYS A 211 14.84 -13.14 12.72
N ARG A 212 16.11 -13.47 12.97
CA ARG A 212 17.21 -12.52 12.88
C ARG A 212 17.62 -12.21 11.43
N THR A 213 17.52 -13.17 10.53
CA THR A 213 18.03 -13.08 9.16
C THR A 213 16.92 -12.93 8.11
N ILE A 214 15.72 -13.43 8.40
CA ILE A 214 14.53 -13.25 7.57
C ILE A 214 13.55 -12.35 8.31
N LYS A 215 13.13 -11.27 7.67
CA LYS A 215 12.24 -10.26 8.25
C LYS A 215 10.93 -10.19 7.49
N VAL A 216 9.85 -9.99 8.22
CA VAL A 216 8.52 -9.68 7.66
C VAL A 216 8.10 -8.32 8.18
N VAL A 217 7.69 -7.45 7.27
CA VAL A 217 7.27 -6.08 7.55
C VAL A 217 5.88 -5.87 6.98
N THR A 218 4.96 -5.31 7.74
CA THR A 218 3.67 -4.82 7.27
C THR A 218 3.68 -3.30 7.31
N ILE A 219 3.62 -2.67 6.13
CA ILE A 219 3.53 -1.21 5.99
C ILE A 219 2.06 -0.81 6.06
N MET A 220 1.71 0.15 6.90
CA MET A 220 0.34 0.62 7.09
C MET A 220 0.23 2.12 6.77
N PRO A 221 0.04 2.49 5.49
CA PRO A 221 -0.14 3.87 5.09
C PRO A 221 -1.48 4.43 5.60
N TRP A 222 -1.51 5.75 5.82
CA TRP A 222 -2.73 6.54 5.82
C TRP A 222 -3.32 6.60 4.40
N ALA A 223 -4.47 7.26 4.22
CA ALA A 223 -5.00 7.52 2.89
C ALA A 223 -4.03 8.41 2.08
N VAL A 224 -3.71 8.00 0.84
CA VAL A 224 -2.68 8.62 0.00
C VAL A 224 -3.21 8.90 -1.39
N ASP A 225 -2.80 10.02 -1.98
CA ASP A 225 -3.10 10.42 -3.35
C ASP A 225 -2.30 9.55 -4.34
N THR A 226 -2.88 8.45 -4.76
CA THR A 226 -2.33 7.54 -5.76
C THR A 226 -3.41 7.18 -6.80
N PRO A 227 -3.05 6.58 -7.93
CA PRO A 227 -4.01 6.06 -8.90
C PRO A 227 -4.99 5.00 -8.35
N PHE A 228 -4.77 4.48 -7.15
CA PHE A 228 -5.69 3.55 -6.47
C PHE A 228 -7.15 4.05 -6.50
N TRP A 229 -7.37 5.34 -6.26
CA TRP A 229 -8.71 5.94 -6.25
C TRP A 229 -9.41 5.96 -7.62
N GLN A 230 -8.62 6.00 -8.70
CA GLN A 230 -9.12 5.92 -10.07
C GLN A 230 -9.35 4.47 -10.49
N HIS A 231 -8.53 3.57 -9.98
CA HIS A 231 -8.52 2.15 -10.30
C HIS A 231 -9.55 1.34 -9.52
N ALA A 232 -9.99 1.83 -8.36
CA ALA A 232 -11.00 1.16 -7.53
C ALA A 232 -12.32 0.98 -8.27
N GLY A 233 -12.95 -0.17 -8.08
CA GLY A 233 -14.35 -0.34 -8.43
C GLY A 233 -15.19 0.61 -7.58
N ASN A 234 -16.01 1.43 -8.21
CA ASN A 234 -16.75 2.45 -7.50
C ASN A 234 -18.25 2.34 -7.76
N TYR A 235 -18.99 2.09 -6.70
CA TYR A 235 -20.44 1.89 -6.68
C TYR A 235 -21.15 2.91 -5.76
N SER A 236 -20.39 3.93 -5.29
CA SER A 236 -20.93 4.96 -4.39
C SER A 236 -21.78 6.02 -5.09
N GLY A 237 -21.74 6.09 -6.43
CA GLY A 237 -22.37 7.18 -7.19
C GLY A 237 -21.56 8.48 -7.24
N HIS A 238 -20.44 8.54 -6.52
CA HIS A 238 -19.59 9.73 -6.38
C HIS A 238 -18.12 9.40 -6.63
N LYS A 239 -17.35 10.36 -7.13
CA LYS A 239 -15.89 10.18 -7.24
C LYS A 239 -15.27 9.97 -5.86
N GLY A 240 -14.39 8.98 -5.75
CA GLY A 240 -13.74 8.62 -4.48
C GLY A 240 -12.99 9.81 -3.87
N ARG A 241 -13.26 10.07 -2.60
CA ARG A 241 -12.63 11.13 -1.76
C ARG A 241 -12.32 10.55 -0.40
N MET A 242 -11.30 11.11 0.25
CA MET A 242 -10.97 10.82 1.65
C MET A 242 -10.31 12.03 2.28
N ALA A 243 -10.66 12.32 3.52
CA ALA A 243 -10.09 13.43 4.26
C ALA A 243 -8.58 13.27 4.46
N ALA A 244 -7.87 14.39 4.41
CA ALA A 244 -6.46 14.49 4.80
C ALA A 244 -5.51 13.56 4.03
N LEU A 245 -5.70 13.39 2.72
CA LEU A 245 -4.80 12.62 1.84
C LEU A 245 -3.36 13.09 1.95
N ASP A 246 -2.43 12.16 2.10
CA ASP A 246 -0.99 12.41 2.03
C ASP A 246 -0.46 12.26 0.58
N GLY A 247 0.74 12.80 0.30
CA GLY A 247 1.49 12.50 -0.92
C GLY A 247 2.13 11.11 -0.83
N PRO A 248 2.40 10.45 -1.98
CA PRO A 248 2.96 9.10 -2.01
C PRO A 248 4.42 8.98 -1.55
N GLU A 249 5.20 10.07 -1.58
CA GLU A 249 6.64 10.05 -1.36
C GLU A 249 7.01 9.49 0.00
N LYS A 250 6.23 9.81 1.05
CA LYS A 250 6.48 9.30 2.41
C LYS A 250 6.36 7.79 2.48
N VAL A 251 5.39 7.22 1.76
CA VAL A 251 5.16 5.78 1.74
C VAL A 251 6.22 5.08 0.90
N VAL A 252 6.57 5.63 -0.26
CA VAL A 252 7.67 5.13 -1.10
C VAL A 252 8.98 5.07 -0.29
N GLN A 253 9.34 6.16 0.40
CA GLN A 253 10.53 6.18 1.27
C GLN A 253 10.42 5.16 2.41
N ALA A 254 9.27 5.05 3.06
CA ALA A 254 9.05 4.10 4.16
C ALA A 254 9.20 2.64 3.70
N ILE A 255 8.70 2.28 2.51
CA ILE A 255 8.85 0.95 1.93
C ILE A 255 10.34 0.63 1.69
N VAL A 256 11.07 1.52 1.00
CA VAL A 256 12.50 1.33 0.71
C VAL A 256 13.32 1.33 2.00
N TRP A 257 13.06 2.25 2.93
CA TRP A 257 13.70 2.30 4.25
C TRP A 257 13.53 0.99 5.03
N SER A 258 12.34 0.40 5.00
CA SER A 258 12.03 -0.86 5.68
C SER A 258 12.82 -2.05 5.15
N SER A 259 13.31 -2.00 3.90
CA SER A 259 14.19 -3.03 3.35
C SER A 259 15.56 -3.07 4.02
N LEU A 260 15.97 -1.97 4.65
CA LEU A 260 17.25 -1.80 5.36
C LEU A 260 17.09 -1.78 6.89
N HIS A 261 15.94 -1.32 7.37
CA HIS A 261 15.58 -1.13 8.77
C HIS A 261 14.23 -1.81 9.09
N PRO A 262 14.13 -3.13 8.94
CA PRO A 262 12.85 -3.83 9.04
C PRO A 262 12.25 -3.75 10.44
N ARG A 263 10.99 -3.31 10.51
CA ARG A 263 10.11 -3.34 11.68
C ARG A 263 8.90 -4.18 11.33
N GLU A 264 8.41 -4.99 12.26
CA GLU A 264 7.30 -5.91 12.00
C GLU A 264 6.04 -5.17 11.51
N GLU A 265 5.78 -4.01 12.10
CA GLU A 265 4.66 -3.12 11.74
C GLU A 265 5.17 -1.69 11.60
N LEU A 266 4.72 -1.00 10.55
CA LEU A 266 5.10 0.37 10.30
C LEU A 266 3.90 1.20 9.82
N PRO A 267 3.14 1.82 10.76
CA PRO A 267 2.21 2.90 10.41
C PRO A 267 3.01 4.08 9.85
N VAL A 268 2.67 4.52 8.62
CA VAL A 268 3.45 5.54 7.91
C VAL A 268 2.89 6.94 8.18
N GLY A 269 3.73 7.78 8.77
CA GLY A 269 3.39 9.15 9.11
C GLY A 269 2.59 9.27 10.41
N TRP A 270 2.54 10.48 10.94
CA TRP A 270 1.95 10.75 12.26
C TRP A 270 0.45 10.43 12.32
N LYS A 271 -0.30 10.62 11.21
CA LYS A 271 -1.74 10.34 11.15
C LYS A 271 -2.03 8.86 11.37
N ALA A 272 -1.33 7.99 10.64
CA ALA A 272 -1.49 6.53 10.77
C ALA A 272 -1.07 6.07 12.17
N GLN A 273 0.03 6.60 12.72
CA GLN A 273 0.52 6.26 14.06
C GLN A 273 -0.46 6.69 15.15
N ALA A 274 -0.95 7.93 15.08
CA ALA A 274 -1.94 8.44 16.03
C ALA A 274 -3.22 7.62 15.96
N ALA A 275 -3.77 7.39 14.77
CA ALA A 275 -4.99 6.62 14.58
C ALA A 275 -4.86 5.20 15.14
N SER A 276 -3.77 4.47 14.82
CA SER A 276 -3.51 3.14 15.36
C SER A 276 -3.40 3.13 16.88
N THR A 277 -2.71 4.13 17.46
CA THR A 277 -2.56 4.25 18.92
C THR A 277 -3.92 4.51 19.60
N PHE A 278 -4.71 5.46 19.07
CA PHE A 278 -6.04 5.74 19.62
C PHE A 278 -7.00 4.58 19.47
N HIS A 279 -6.96 3.88 18.34
CA HIS A 279 -7.79 2.68 18.13
C HIS A 279 -7.50 1.59 19.18
N THR A 280 -6.25 1.43 19.60
CA THR A 280 -5.90 0.49 20.68
C THR A 280 -6.55 0.85 22.03
N ILE A 281 -6.84 2.14 22.26
CA ILE A 281 -7.38 2.64 23.55
C ILE A 281 -8.91 2.75 23.51
N VAL A 282 -9.47 3.30 22.42
CA VAL A 282 -10.90 3.62 22.25
C VAL A 282 -11.39 3.20 20.85
N PRO A 283 -11.41 1.88 20.52
CA PRO A 283 -11.68 1.39 19.18
C PRO A 283 -13.02 1.88 18.61
N ASP A 284 -14.11 1.72 19.35
CA ASP A 284 -15.46 2.07 18.87
C ASP A 284 -15.58 3.54 18.48
N LEU A 285 -14.96 4.45 19.27
CA LEU A 285 -14.98 5.87 18.96
C LEU A 285 -14.19 6.20 17.69
N VAL A 286 -13.03 5.57 17.50
CA VAL A 286 -12.20 5.79 16.31
C VAL A 286 -12.90 5.26 15.06
N GLU A 287 -13.55 4.12 15.14
CA GLU A 287 -14.32 3.53 14.04
C GLU A 287 -15.55 4.39 13.70
N GLU A 288 -16.34 4.85 14.70
CA GLU A 288 -17.48 5.75 14.48
C GLU A 288 -17.04 7.05 13.79
N VAL A 289 -15.97 7.67 14.28
CA VAL A 289 -15.43 8.92 13.70
C VAL A 289 -14.94 8.69 12.27
N SER A 290 -14.21 7.59 12.02
CA SER A 290 -13.71 7.24 10.70
C SER A 290 -14.84 6.98 9.71
N ALA A 291 -15.89 6.27 10.11
CA ALA A 291 -17.07 6.01 9.30
C ALA A 291 -17.81 7.30 8.94
N ASN A 292 -18.02 8.20 9.91
CA ASN A 292 -18.68 9.48 9.71
C ASN A 292 -17.88 10.40 8.75
N ILE A 293 -16.55 10.41 8.86
CA ILE A 293 -15.67 11.16 7.95
C ILE A 293 -15.75 10.57 6.53
N ALA A 294 -15.65 9.26 6.40
CA ALA A 294 -15.72 8.59 5.09
C ALA A 294 -17.06 8.86 4.40
N HIS A 295 -18.17 8.80 5.13
CA HIS A 295 -19.51 9.09 4.63
C HIS A 295 -19.61 10.55 4.16
N ALA A 296 -19.21 11.51 5.00
CA ALA A 296 -19.26 12.93 4.65
C ALA A 296 -18.37 13.30 3.45
N GLU A 297 -17.20 12.67 3.33
CA GLU A 297 -16.32 12.90 2.18
C GLU A 297 -16.89 12.26 0.88
N MET A 298 -17.46 11.06 0.98
CA MET A 298 -18.07 10.40 -0.16
C MET A 298 -19.18 11.27 -0.78
N GLU A 299 -20.07 11.84 0.03
CA GLU A 299 -21.17 12.68 -0.44
C GLU A 299 -20.72 14.01 -1.07
N LYS A 300 -19.52 14.48 -0.75
CA LYS A 300 -18.92 15.66 -1.39
C LYS A 300 -18.35 15.38 -2.79
N GLY A 301 -18.16 14.13 -3.17
CA GLY A 301 -17.62 13.76 -4.47
C GLY A 301 -18.55 14.20 -5.62
N SER A 302 -17.98 14.65 -6.74
CA SER A 302 -18.77 14.87 -7.95
C SER A 302 -19.37 13.54 -8.44
N PRO A 303 -20.55 13.58 -9.11
CA PRO A 303 -21.22 12.37 -9.58
C PRO A 303 -20.31 11.50 -10.46
N GLN A 304 -20.39 10.18 -10.26
CA GLN A 304 -19.69 9.16 -11.05
C GLN A 304 -20.61 7.97 -11.26
N ALA A 305 -20.68 7.48 -12.51
CA ALA A 305 -21.41 6.24 -12.79
C ALA A 305 -20.72 5.04 -12.10
N PRO A 306 -21.48 4.08 -11.56
CA PRO A 306 -20.93 2.85 -11.00
C PRO A 306 -20.14 2.05 -12.04
N GLY A 307 -19.05 1.41 -11.59
CA GLY A 307 -18.25 0.55 -12.45
C GLY A 307 -17.10 -0.16 -11.74
N PRO A 308 -16.56 -1.24 -12.34
CA PRO A 308 -15.57 -2.10 -11.71
C PRO A 308 -14.15 -1.49 -11.66
N GLY A 309 -13.91 -0.35 -12.29
CA GLY A 309 -12.56 0.19 -12.39
C GLY A 309 -11.57 -0.80 -13.01
N SER A 310 -10.39 -0.93 -12.42
CA SER A 310 -9.34 -1.86 -12.89
C SER A 310 -9.32 -3.20 -12.15
N ILE A 311 -10.36 -3.55 -11.39
CA ILE A 311 -10.39 -4.77 -10.55
C ILE A 311 -10.12 -6.01 -11.40
N HIS A 312 -10.86 -6.17 -12.50
CA HIS A 312 -10.76 -7.33 -13.38
C HIS A 312 -9.76 -7.12 -14.51
N GLN A 313 -9.89 -6.00 -15.23
CA GLN A 313 -9.05 -5.65 -16.37
C GLN A 313 -8.25 -4.39 -16.08
N PRO A 314 -6.98 -4.31 -16.47
CA PRO A 314 -6.20 -3.10 -16.28
C PRO A 314 -6.77 -1.93 -17.09
N MET A 315 -6.70 -0.72 -16.54
CA MET A 315 -7.07 0.53 -17.21
C MET A 315 -5.84 1.19 -17.84
N THR A 316 -6.06 2.02 -18.86
CA THR A 316 -5.01 2.83 -19.49
C THR A 316 -4.64 4.06 -18.66
N GLU A 317 -5.58 4.56 -17.85
CA GLU A 317 -5.43 5.72 -16.99
C GLU A 317 -4.66 5.37 -15.70
N GLY A 318 -4.33 6.39 -14.92
CA GLY A 318 -3.67 6.20 -13.62
C GLY A 318 -2.28 5.57 -13.75
N ARG A 319 -1.40 6.22 -14.52
CA ARG A 319 -0.07 5.70 -14.87
C ARG A 319 1.04 6.15 -13.91
N GLY A 320 0.85 7.30 -13.25
CA GLY A 320 1.87 7.93 -12.40
C GLY A 320 2.00 7.33 -11.01
N VAL A 321 2.83 7.96 -10.20
CA VAL A 321 2.96 7.71 -8.77
C VAL A 321 1.83 8.40 -8.02
N GLU A 322 1.52 9.67 -8.37
CA GLU A 322 0.39 10.43 -7.86
C GLU A 322 -0.89 10.19 -8.69
N GLY A 323 -2.05 10.29 -8.02
CA GLY A 323 -3.37 10.13 -8.62
C GLY A 323 -4.07 11.44 -9.00
N GLY A 324 -3.58 12.60 -8.52
CA GLY A 324 -4.21 13.90 -8.73
C GLY A 324 -5.54 14.09 -7.97
N VAL A 325 -5.81 13.25 -6.98
CA VAL A 325 -7.06 13.26 -6.21
C VAL A 325 -7.12 14.49 -5.32
N ARG A 326 -6.01 14.89 -4.69
CA ARG A 326 -5.93 16.10 -3.85
C ARG A 326 -6.32 17.33 -4.66
N GLN A 327 -5.68 17.53 -5.82
CA GLN A 327 -5.97 18.66 -6.70
C GLN A 327 -7.44 18.69 -7.14
N ARG A 328 -8.01 17.52 -7.47
CA ARG A 328 -9.43 17.39 -7.81
C ARG A 328 -10.33 17.77 -6.63
N MET A 329 -10.03 17.27 -5.43
CA MET A 329 -10.79 17.58 -4.20
C MET A 329 -10.78 19.08 -3.89
N ASP A 330 -9.62 19.74 -4.00
CA ASP A 330 -9.49 21.18 -3.79
C ASP A 330 -10.35 21.98 -4.79
N ALA A 331 -10.37 21.55 -6.05
CA ALA A 331 -11.21 22.18 -7.08
C ALA A 331 -12.72 21.98 -6.82
N GLU A 332 -13.12 20.78 -6.37
CA GLU A 332 -14.50 20.47 -5.99
C GLU A 332 -14.94 21.29 -4.76
N ASP A 333 -14.07 21.45 -3.78
CA ASP A 333 -14.34 22.24 -2.56
C ASP A 333 -14.47 23.73 -2.87
N ALA A 334 -13.56 24.30 -3.68
CA ALA A 334 -13.64 25.68 -4.13
C ALA A 334 -14.89 25.97 -5.00
N ALA A 335 -15.35 24.97 -5.77
CA ALA A 335 -16.58 25.12 -6.55
C ALA A 335 -17.86 25.11 -5.68
N ARG A 336 -17.85 24.40 -4.55
CA ARG A 336 -18.95 24.42 -3.56
C ARG A 336 -19.01 25.74 -2.79
N GLU A 337 -17.85 26.26 -2.33
CA GLU A 337 -17.78 27.54 -1.63
C GLU A 337 -18.32 28.73 -2.47
N ARG A 338 -18.15 28.68 -3.79
CA ARG A 338 -18.69 29.71 -4.70
C ARG A 338 -20.21 29.63 -4.91
N LYS A 339 -20.85 28.52 -4.56
CA LYS A 339 -22.29 28.31 -4.72
C LYS A 339 -23.10 28.60 -3.45
N ASN A 340 -22.42 28.68 -2.31
CA ASN A 340 -22.97 29.05 -1.01
C ASN A 340 -22.72 30.53 -0.70
#